data_6ebf376bbe7c6b4fc55dc27c23964a1f
#
_entry.id   6ebf376bbe7c6b4fc55dc27c23964a1f
#
_cell.length_a   1.000
_cell.length_b   1.000
_cell.length_c   1.000
_cell.angle_alpha   90.00
_cell.angle_beta   90.00
_cell.angle_gamma   90.00
#
_symmetry.space_group_name_H-M   'P 1'
#
loop_
_entity.id
_entity.type
_entity.pdbx_description
1 polymer ?
#
loop_
_entity_poly.entity_id
_entity_poly.type
_entity_poly.pdbx_seq_one_letter_code
_entity_poly.pdbx_strand_id
1 'polypeptide(L)'
;RDERFAAGPARVEILSVVLLDEAGQTLKHLDPGQSCQLVVRFHAPEPLPAAQLAVAIYDADGTLVTGFNSKSDHVALGPLNGVTTTTVAFRQGLPFNRGTCRFSVSILDEDGLEPYARRENALQVTIRSSTAQSGWAYIAREWHRET
;
A
#
# COMPACT_ATOMS: atom_id res chain seq x y z
N ARG A 1 -15.68 -6.79 -9.05
CA ARG A 1 -16.05 -6.38 -7.69
C ARG A 1 -16.12 -7.60 -6.78
N ASP A 2 -15.52 -7.50 -5.63
CA ASP A 2 -15.55 -8.57 -4.64
C ASP A 2 -16.90 -8.54 -3.89
N GLU A 3 -17.67 -9.61 -3.98
CA GLU A 3 -19.00 -9.71 -3.38
C GLU A 3 -18.99 -9.59 -1.86
N ARG A 4 -17.87 -9.90 -1.20
CA ARG A 4 -17.74 -9.75 0.25
C ARG A 4 -17.99 -8.31 0.72
N PHE A 5 -17.79 -7.34 -0.15
CA PHE A 5 -17.93 -5.92 0.15
C PHE A 5 -19.25 -5.34 -0.36
N ALA A 6 -20.12 -6.16 -0.95
CA ALA A 6 -21.40 -5.72 -1.52
C ALA A 6 -22.51 -5.66 -0.50
N ALA A 7 -22.41 -6.37 0.61
CA ALA A 7 -23.48 -6.51 1.61
C ALA A 7 -23.14 -5.75 2.89
N GLY A 8 -24.09 -4.95 3.38
CA GLY A 8 -24.00 -4.26 4.65
C GLY A 8 -23.11 -3.01 4.63
N PRO A 9 -23.22 -2.18 5.65
CA PRO A 9 -22.38 -0.99 5.80
C PRO A 9 -20.96 -1.38 6.19
N ALA A 10 -19.98 -0.59 5.74
CA ALA A 10 -18.61 -0.75 6.16
C ALA A 10 -18.46 -0.40 7.65
N ARG A 11 -17.74 -1.22 8.40
CA ARG A 11 -17.49 -1.01 9.83
C ARG A 11 -16.33 -0.06 10.08
N VAL A 12 -15.54 0.20 9.06
CA VAL A 12 -14.41 1.11 9.10
C VAL A 12 -14.49 1.99 7.86
N GLU A 13 -14.16 3.25 7.99
CA GLU A 13 -14.07 4.19 6.88
C GLU A 13 -12.59 4.48 6.60
N ILE A 14 -12.15 4.23 5.36
CA ILE A 14 -10.82 4.63 4.92
C ILE A 14 -10.87 6.12 4.58
N LEU A 15 -10.14 6.92 5.34
CA LEU A 15 -10.15 8.38 5.21
C LEU A 15 -9.20 8.85 4.11
N SER A 16 -7.99 8.29 4.05
CA SER A 16 -7.01 8.67 3.07
C SER A 16 -5.98 7.57 2.84
N VAL A 17 -5.48 7.52 1.61
CA VAL A 17 -4.38 6.64 1.19
C VAL A 17 -3.44 7.50 0.36
N VAL A 18 -2.25 7.75 0.87
CA VAL A 18 -1.27 8.62 0.20
C VAL A 18 0.12 7.99 0.23
N LEU A 19 0.93 8.34 -0.76
CA LEU A 19 2.34 7.99 -0.80
C LEU A 19 3.14 9.26 -0.53
N LEU A 20 4.05 9.21 0.43
CA LEU A 20 4.85 10.36 0.85
C LEU A 20 6.32 10.12 0.59
N ASP A 21 7.05 11.20 0.30
CA ASP A 21 8.52 11.19 0.27
C ASP A 21 9.10 11.31 1.68
N GLU A 22 10.43 11.34 1.78
CA GLU A 22 11.12 11.46 3.07
C GLU A 22 10.85 12.79 3.78
N ALA A 23 10.48 13.83 3.03
CA ALA A 23 10.11 15.13 3.59
C ALA A 23 8.63 15.20 4.00
N GLY A 24 7.87 14.12 3.80
CA GLY A 24 6.45 14.07 4.14
C GLY A 24 5.53 14.68 3.10
N GLN A 25 6.04 14.92 1.89
CA GLN A 25 5.22 15.47 0.81
C GLN A 25 4.62 14.36 -0.04
N THR A 26 3.39 14.60 -0.53
CA THR A 26 2.66 13.65 -1.35
C THR A 26 3.34 13.44 -2.69
N LEU A 27 3.52 12.18 -3.06
CA LEU A 27 4.12 11.76 -4.33
C LEU A 27 3.06 11.27 -5.29
N LYS A 28 3.15 11.73 -6.54
CA LYS A 28 2.39 11.19 -7.68
C LYS A 28 3.34 10.59 -8.72
N HIS A 29 4.61 10.95 -8.66
CA HIS A 29 5.67 10.48 -9.54
C HIS A 29 6.86 10.06 -8.68
N LEU A 30 7.51 8.97 -9.07
CA LEU A 30 8.66 8.42 -8.37
C LEU A 30 9.76 8.11 -9.36
N ASP A 31 11.00 8.21 -8.89
CA ASP A 31 12.12 7.62 -9.59
C ASP A 31 12.27 6.16 -9.14
N PRO A 32 12.82 5.25 -9.98
CA PRO A 32 13.11 3.90 -9.54
C PRO A 32 14.00 3.90 -8.29
N GLY A 33 13.62 3.09 -7.30
CA GLY A 33 14.38 3.00 -6.05
C GLY A 33 14.19 4.15 -5.08
N GLN A 34 13.38 5.13 -5.41
CA GLN A 34 13.12 6.27 -4.51
C GLN A 34 12.42 5.81 -3.25
N SER A 35 13.00 6.12 -2.09
CA SER A 35 12.39 5.85 -0.80
C SER A 35 11.04 6.58 -0.67
N CYS A 36 10.04 5.87 -0.20
CA CYS A 36 8.71 6.44 0.01
C CYS A 36 7.97 5.67 1.10
N GLN A 37 6.84 6.18 1.51
CA GLN A 37 6.01 5.51 2.50
C GLN A 37 4.54 5.65 2.16
N LEU A 38 3.81 4.57 2.33
CA LEU A 38 2.36 4.51 2.18
C LEU A 38 1.74 4.84 3.53
N VAL A 39 0.86 5.83 3.55
CA VAL A 39 0.15 6.23 4.78
C VAL A 39 -1.33 6.02 4.56
N VAL A 40 -1.93 5.18 5.39
CA VAL A 40 -3.36 4.88 5.37
C VAL A 40 -3.96 5.37 6.68
N ARG A 41 -4.97 6.22 6.57
CA ARG A 41 -5.75 6.69 7.72
C ARG A 41 -7.16 6.14 7.60
N PHE A 42 -7.67 5.61 8.69
CA PHE A 42 -9.01 5.03 8.71
C PHE A 42 -9.67 5.25 10.06
N HIS A 43 -10.99 5.21 10.07
CA HIS A 43 -11.81 5.52 11.23
C HIS A 43 -12.75 4.35 11.55
N ALA A 44 -12.71 3.89 12.78
CA ALA A 44 -13.63 2.92 13.33
C ALA A 44 -14.60 3.68 14.26
N PRO A 45 -15.85 3.91 13.84
CA PRO A 45 -16.82 4.64 14.68
C PRO A 45 -17.19 3.89 15.95
N GLU A 46 -17.08 2.55 15.91
CA GLU A 46 -17.28 1.70 17.09
C GLU A 46 -16.05 0.87 17.35
N PRO A 47 -15.76 0.53 18.62
CA PRO A 47 -14.59 -0.29 18.94
C PRO A 47 -14.61 -1.65 18.24
N LEU A 48 -13.45 -2.04 17.69
CA LEU A 48 -13.23 -3.34 17.09
C LEU A 48 -12.00 -3.99 17.74
N PRO A 49 -12.04 -5.30 18.01
CA PRO A 49 -11.00 -5.93 18.84
C PRO A 49 -9.63 -5.98 18.18
N ALA A 50 -9.60 -6.21 16.88
CA ALA A 50 -8.35 -6.33 16.14
C ALA A 50 -8.62 -6.15 14.65
N ALA A 51 -7.57 -5.89 13.89
CA ALA A 51 -7.67 -5.74 12.45
C ALA A 51 -6.36 -6.09 11.78
N GLN A 52 -6.42 -6.33 10.47
CA GLN A 52 -5.25 -6.35 9.62
C GLN A 52 -5.45 -5.38 8.44
N LEU A 53 -4.38 -4.75 8.02
CA LEU A 53 -4.33 -3.95 6.81
C LEU A 53 -3.70 -4.81 5.72
N ALA A 54 -4.40 -4.94 4.61
CA ALA A 54 -3.90 -5.61 3.41
C ALA A 54 -3.68 -4.59 2.31
N VAL A 55 -2.56 -4.72 1.62
CA VAL A 55 -2.18 -3.85 0.51
C VAL A 55 -1.93 -4.72 -0.71
N ALA A 56 -2.48 -4.31 -1.84
CA ALA A 56 -2.22 -4.93 -3.13
C ALA A 56 -1.73 -3.88 -4.12
N ILE A 57 -0.69 -4.20 -4.88
CA ILE A 57 -0.11 -3.31 -5.87
C ILE A 57 -0.27 -3.96 -7.24
N TYR A 58 -0.86 -3.22 -8.16
CA TYR A 58 -1.13 -3.66 -9.53
C TYR A 58 -0.36 -2.81 -10.53
N ASP A 59 0.00 -3.42 -11.67
CA ASP A 59 0.56 -2.66 -12.79
C ASP A 59 -0.53 -1.93 -13.58
N ALA A 60 -0.13 -1.25 -14.66
CA ALA A 60 -1.06 -0.50 -15.51
C ALA A 60 -2.13 -1.38 -16.18
N ASP A 61 -1.82 -2.66 -16.41
CA ASP A 61 -2.72 -3.61 -17.04
C ASP A 61 -3.66 -4.29 -16.03
N GLY A 62 -3.54 -3.96 -14.76
CA GLY A 62 -4.34 -4.56 -13.70
C GLY A 62 -3.82 -5.91 -13.23
N THR A 63 -2.59 -6.28 -13.60
CA THR A 63 -1.96 -7.50 -13.11
C THR A 63 -1.43 -7.28 -11.70
N LEU A 64 -1.72 -8.20 -10.80
CA LEU A 64 -1.21 -8.15 -9.43
C LEU A 64 0.31 -8.35 -9.43
N VAL A 65 1.02 -7.35 -8.91
CA VAL A 65 2.48 -7.42 -8.77
C VAL A 65 2.86 -8.02 -7.43
N THR A 66 2.25 -7.52 -6.36
CA THR A 66 2.47 -8.03 -5.00
C THR A 66 1.29 -7.70 -4.10
N GLY A 67 1.12 -8.52 -3.09
CA GLY A 67 0.18 -8.27 -2.02
C GLY A 67 0.79 -8.68 -0.69
N PHE A 68 0.51 -7.93 0.35
CA PHE A 68 1.00 -8.23 1.69
C PHE A 68 0.00 -7.71 2.72
N ASN A 69 0.13 -8.16 3.96
CA ASN A 69 -0.73 -7.70 5.04
C ASN A 69 0.04 -7.64 6.36
N SER A 70 -0.48 -6.82 7.26
CA SER A 70 0.15 -6.59 8.54
C SER A 70 0.25 -7.82 9.41
N LYS A 71 -0.75 -8.71 9.36
CA LYS A 71 -0.74 -9.92 10.18
C LYS A 71 0.39 -10.86 9.77
N SER A 72 0.53 -11.13 8.47
CA SER A 72 1.62 -11.99 7.97
C SER A 72 2.98 -11.38 8.23
N ASP A 73 3.08 -10.07 8.30
CA ASP A 73 4.30 -9.32 8.61
C ASP A 73 4.49 -9.11 10.12
N HIS A 74 3.65 -9.76 10.95
CA HIS A 74 3.73 -9.72 12.41
C HIS A 74 3.57 -8.32 13.00
N VAL A 75 2.71 -7.51 12.42
CA VAL A 75 2.35 -6.18 12.93
C VAL A 75 0.92 -6.22 13.46
N ALA A 76 0.75 -5.95 14.74
CA ALA A 76 -0.58 -5.88 15.34
C ALA A 76 -1.22 -4.52 15.09
N LEU A 77 -2.47 -4.53 14.61
CA LEU A 77 -3.28 -3.33 14.38
C LEU A 77 -4.54 -3.39 15.24
N GLY A 78 -4.42 -3.44 16.48
CA GLY A 78 -5.64 -3.48 17.24
C GLY A 78 -5.42 -3.18 18.69
N PRO A 79 -6.47 -2.99 19.48
CA PRO A 79 -7.85 -2.77 19.03
C PRO A 79 -8.03 -1.42 18.32
N LEU A 80 -9.09 -1.32 17.51
CA LEU A 80 -9.42 -0.08 16.80
C LEU A 80 -10.51 0.68 17.56
N ASN A 81 -10.32 2.00 17.67
CA ASN A 81 -11.33 2.88 18.24
C ASN A 81 -11.00 4.31 17.81
N GLY A 82 -11.85 4.87 16.94
CA GLY A 82 -11.57 6.18 16.37
C GLY A 82 -10.63 6.12 15.17
N VAL A 83 -9.77 7.11 15.02
CA VAL A 83 -8.86 7.23 13.89
C VAL A 83 -7.55 6.51 14.16
N THR A 84 -7.12 5.72 13.20
CA THR A 84 -5.81 5.05 13.18
C THR A 84 -5.04 5.50 11.94
N THR A 85 -3.76 5.75 12.11
CA THR A 85 -2.84 6.01 11.01
C THR A 85 -1.80 4.90 10.98
N THR A 86 -1.67 4.24 9.84
CA THR A 86 -0.69 3.18 9.62
C THR A 86 0.23 3.57 8.49
N THR A 87 1.52 3.39 8.69
CA THR A 87 2.55 3.71 7.71
C THR A 87 3.30 2.45 7.31
N VAL A 88 3.46 2.25 6.00
CA VAL A 88 4.31 1.20 5.44
C VAL A 88 5.47 1.87 4.72
N ALA A 89 6.69 1.63 5.18
CA ALA A 89 7.88 2.24 4.60
C ALA A 89 8.48 1.35 3.52
N PHE A 90 8.68 1.92 2.34
CA PHE A 90 9.40 1.29 1.23
C PHE A 90 10.74 1.99 1.07
N ARG A 91 11.70 1.63 1.92
CA ARG A 91 12.99 2.33 2.00
C ARG A 91 13.81 2.23 0.73
N GLN A 92 13.66 1.13 0.00
CA GLN A 92 14.36 0.89 -1.27
C GLN A 92 13.45 1.15 -2.47
N GLY A 93 12.32 1.81 -2.26
CA GLY A 93 11.38 2.17 -3.30
C GLY A 93 10.47 1.03 -3.72
N LEU A 94 9.74 1.27 -4.81
CA LEU A 94 8.84 0.29 -5.40
C LEU A 94 9.58 -0.54 -6.45
N PRO A 95 9.12 -1.77 -6.74
CA PRO A 95 9.87 -2.69 -7.60
C PRO A 95 9.67 -2.42 -9.11
N PHE A 96 9.56 -1.18 -9.52
CA PHE A 96 9.26 -0.79 -10.90
C PHE A 96 10.35 0.12 -11.46
N ASN A 97 10.79 -0.16 -12.68
CA ASN A 97 11.67 0.73 -13.45
C ASN A 97 10.90 1.84 -14.14
N ARG A 98 9.61 1.62 -14.42
CA ARG A 98 8.76 2.54 -15.18
C ARG A 98 7.31 2.12 -15.09
N GLY A 99 6.45 2.97 -15.60
CA GLY A 99 5.03 2.70 -15.74
C GLY A 99 4.22 3.21 -14.57
N THR A 100 2.94 2.91 -14.63
CA THR A 100 1.97 3.32 -13.61
C THR A 100 1.63 2.13 -12.74
N CYS A 101 1.58 2.33 -11.45
CA CYS A 101 1.07 1.32 -10.53
C CYS A 101 -0.08 1.87 -9.70
N ARG A 102 -0.95 0.96 -9.26
CA ARG A 102 -2.13 1.27 -8.47
C ARG A 102 -2.13 0.47 -7.20
N PHE A 103 -2.55 1.11 -6.13
CA PHE A 103 -2.63 0.49 -4.80
C PHE A 103 -4.09 0.30 -4.43
N SER A 104 -4.41 -0.89 -3.95
CA SER A 104 -5.69 -1.16 -3.28
C SER A 104 -5.42 -1.51 -1.85
N VAL A 105 -6.27 -1.05 -0.94
CA VAL A 105 -6.14 -1.30 0.49
C VAL A 105 -7.43 -1.89 1.04
N SER A 106 -7.29 -2.79 2.00
CA SER A 106 -8.42 -3.41 2.71
C SER A 106 -8.11 -3.44 4.19
N ILE A 107 -9.13 -3.18 4.98
CA ILE A 107 -9.09 -3.40 6.43
C ILE A 107 -9.97 -4.61 6.71
N LEU A 108 -9.41 -5.63 7.31
CA LEU A 108 -10.08 -6.89 7.59
C LEU A 108 -10.03 -7.17 9.09
N ASP A 109 -10.88 -8.10 9.57
CA ASP A 109 -10.72 -8.60 10.91
C ASP A 109 -9.39 -9.35 11.05
N GLU A 110 -9.04 -9.76 12.26
CA GLU A 110 -7.76 -10.41 12.53
C GLU A 110 -7.57 -11.71 11.73
N ASP A 111 -8.65 -12.43 11.50
CA ASP A 111 -8.62 -13.71 10.78
C ASP A 111 -8.73 -13.54 9.25
N GLY A 112 -8.97 -12.34 8.78
CA GLY A 112 -9.12 -12.06 7.35
C GLY A 112 -10.44 -12.55 6.77
N LEU A 113 -11.43 -12.86 7.62
CA LEU A 113 -12.71 -13.41 7.19
C LEU A 113 -13.79 -12.33 7.01
N GLU A 114 -13.78 -11.32 7.86
CA GLU A 114 -14.75 -10.23 7.79
C GLU A 114 -14.09 -8.97 7.22
N PRO A 115 -14.55 -8.48 6.05
CA PRO A 115 -14.06 -7.22 5.53
C PRO A 115 -14.70 -6.05 6.28
N TYR A 116 -13.86 -5.18 6.83
CA TYR A 116 -14.33 -3.96 7.48
C TYR A 116 -14.43 -2.79 6.51
N ALA A 117 -13.49 -2.70 5.57
CA ALA A 117 -13.47 -1.67 4.53
C ALA A 117 -12.54 -2.08 3.40
N ARG A 118 -12.79 -1.54 2.21
CA ARG A 118 -11.92 -1.73 1.05
C ARG A 118 -11.98 -0.50 0.15
N ARG A 119 -10.83 -0.11 -0.36
CA ARG A 119 -10.74 0.91 -1.40
C ARG A 119 -9.86 0.40 -2.52
N GLU A 120 -10.49 0.07 -3.65
CA GLU A 120 -9.78 -0.33 -4.86
C GLU A 120 -9.27 0.92 -5.57
N ASN A 121 -8.08 0.81 -6.18
CA ASN A 121 -7.44 1.93 -6.87
C ASN A 121 -7.41 3.20 -6.00
N ALA A 122 -7.06 3.00 -4.74
CA ALA A 122 -7.03 4.08 -3.76
C ALA A 122 -5.95 5.12 -4.07
N LEU A 123 -4.91 4.70 -4.80
CA LEU A 123 -3.74 5.50 -5.09
C LEU A 123 -3.14 5.04 -6.41
N GLN A 124 -2.75 5.99 -7.26
CA GLN A 124 -2.04 5.74 -8.50
C GLN A 124 -0.77 6.57 -8.52
N VAL A 125 0.36 5.95 -8.86
CA VAL A 125 1.63 6.65 -9.01
C VAL A 125 2.30 6.23 -10.30
N THR A 126 3.09 7.14 -10.87
CA THR A 126 3.85 6.91 -12.09
C THR A 126 5.34 6.87 -11.76
N ILE A 127 5.99 5.80 -12.20
CA ILE A 127 7.43 5.68 -12.07
C ILE A 127 8.06 6.28 -13.32
N ARG A 128 8.97 7.25 -13.13
CA ARG A 128 9.64 7.91 -14.24
C ARG A 128 10.61 6.93 -14.90
N SER A 129 10.45 6.77 -16.22
CA SER A 129 11.34 5.88 -16.94
C SER A 129 12.73 6.48 -17.09
N SER A 130 13.73 5.59 -17.04
CA SER A 130 15.11 5.94 -17.39
C SER A 130 15.50 5.17 -18.64
N THR A 131 16.10 5.85 -19.62
CA THR A 131 16.59 5.20 -20.83
C THR A 131 17.73 4.24 -20.56
N ALA A 132 18.37 4.36 -19.40
CA ALA A 132 19.47 3.50 -19.01
C ALA A 132 19.01 2.16 -18.42
N GLN A 133 17.69 1.98 -18.22
CA GLN A 133 17.17 0.80 -17.57
C GLN A 133 16.28 -0.02 -18.51
N SER A 134 16.45 -1.34 -18.45
CA SER A 134 15.70 -2.31 -19.26
C SER A 134 14.75 -3.09 -18.36
N GLY A 135 13.62 -3.55 -18.94
CA GLY A 135 12.63 -4.31 -18.20
C GLY A 135 11.76 -3.43 -17.33
N TRP A 136 10.73 -4.02 -16.74
CA TRP A 136 9.79 -3.27 -15.90
C TRP A 136 10.10 -3.35 -14.40
N ALA A 137 10.81 -4.40 -13.98
CA ALA A 137 11.09 -4.63 -12.57
C ALA A 137 12.36 -3.91 -12.14
N TYR A 138 12.32 -3.31 -10.95
CA TYR A 138 13.45 -2.68 -10.32
C TYR A 138 13.97 -3.54 -9.17
N ILE A 139 15.28 -3.76 -9.15
CA ILE A 139 15.95 -4.42 -8.03
C ILE A 139 16.92 -3.42 -7.42
N ALA A 140 16.74 -3.10 -6.17
CA ALA A 140 17.65 -2.23 -5.44
C ALA A 140 19.04 -2.86 -5.37
N ARG A 141 20.10 -2.08 -5.64
CA ARG A 141 21.47 -2.58 -5.69
C ARG A 141 22.45 -1.45 -5.43
N GLU A 142 23.63 -1.88 -5.00
CA GLU A 142 24.78 -1.01 -4.83
C GLU A 142 25.96 -1.61 -5.57
N TRP A 143 26.82 -0.75 -6.10
CA TRP A 143 28.05 -1.15 -6.78
C TRP A 143 29.23 -0.78 -5.93
N HIS A 144 30.18 -1.71 -5.77
CA HIS A 144 31.43 -1.47 -5.06
C HIS A 144 32.57 -1.85 -5.97
N ARG A 145 33.53 -0.95 -6.11
CA ARG A 145 34.72 -1.21 -6.87
C ARG A 145 35.89 -1.49 -5.89
N GLU A 146 36.45 -2.68 -6.00
CA GLU A 146 37.64 -3.03 -5.25
C GLU A 146 38.89 -2.62 -6.03
N THR A 147 39.87 -2.15 -5.33
CA THR A 147 41.17 -1.73 -5.93
C THR A 147 42.26 -2.78 -5.75
#